data_969151b82d39e65e7e4f843d250e9b77
#
_entry.id   969151b82d39e65e7e4f843d250e9b77
#
_cell.length_a   1.000
_cell.length_b   1.000
_cell.length_c   1.000
_cell.angle_alpha   90.00
_cell.angle_beta   90.00
_cell.angle_gamma   90.00
#
_symmetry.space_group_name_H-M   'P 1'
#
loop_
_entity.id
_entity.type
_entity.pdbx_description
1 polymer ?
#
loop_
_entity_poly.entity_id
_entity_poly.type
_entity_poly.pdbx_seq_one_letter_code
_entity_poly.pdbx_strand_id
1 'polypeptide(L)'
;MNKHIISYIFSGICMLASLSGNAQTLSQREAIARIVANNAGVKGIQASGNADVLSLQNDNTLPDPEVSGGYLFGDGTDNRWELEVSQDFAWPGLYGAQKKVIGSVSAANEERCRVAALTVADQARQQMIRGTYLTQHLSLLERLKANMDSLAHSIEYGYNKGELTLLDLKKVRFEIFRLDTQIAQVRSERQKVESALTALNNGESIAVDMSQYDVEPLNALSYYLDKARQSPEIAFADHAIETARLEGEAARMGRLPSLSLGYKHSIEDGHSFNGVTVGISVPVFSGRKARQAAQARQAAAEYDHAQTANDIETQVSALYDQTLRQQDLLKHFSPVVLDDEYPELLLMAYHGGETNVITLIQEMNYYLQARQEYLEADYAYRAGLASLNRYDLPF
;
A
#
# COMPACT_ATOMS: atom_id res chain seq x y z
N MET A 1 7.73 33.95 22.75
CA MET A 1 7.74 34.70 21.48
C MET A 1 8.26 33.77 20.40
N ASN A 2 7.43 33.52 19.47
CA ASN A 2 7.45 32.67 18.25
C ASN A 2 6.74 31.31 18.36
N LYS A 3 5.41 31.38 18.47
CA LYS A 3 4.47 30.46 17.82
C LYS A 3 4.34 30.96 16.37
N HIS A 4 4.41 30.08 15.39
CA HIS A 4 4.20 30.23 13.95
C HIS A 4 5.44 29.85 13.15
N ILE A 5 5.60 28.58 12.83
CA ILE A 5 6.23 28.02 11.62
C ILE A 5 6.03 26.48 11.69
N ILE A 6 4.85 25.97 11.55
CA ILE A 6 4.53 24.61 11.04
C ILE A 6 3.03 24.64 10.70
N SER A 7 2.66 25.36 9.66
CA SER A 7 1.28 25.34 9.16
C SER A 7 1.14 25.85 7.71
N TYR A 8 2.13 25.62 6.87
CA TYR A 8 2.06 26.06 5.47
C TYR A 8 2.71 25.05 4.51
N ILE A 9 2.24 23.79 4.43
CA ILE A 9 2.51 22.92 3.27
C ILE A 9 1.26 22.14 2.82
N PHE A 10 0.08 22.38 3.37
CA PHE A 10 -1.13 21.66 2.90
C PHE A 10 -2.33 22.59 2.64
N SER A 11 -2.08 23.78 2.09
CA SER A 11 -3.17 24.73 1.77
C SER A 11 -2.98 25.33 0.37
N GLY A 12 -3.18 24.51 -0.63
CA GLY A 12 -3.13 24.96 -2.01
C GLY A 12 -3.58 23.87 -2.98
N ILE A 13 -4.85 23.68 -3.14
CA ILE A 13 -5.64 23.32 -4.33
C ILE A 13 -7.01 22.79 -3.85
N CYS A 14 -7.82 23.68 -3.33
CA CYS A 14 -9.27 23.53 -3.40
C CYS A 14 -9.77 24.57 -4.39
N MET A 15 -9.57 24.34 -5.69
CA MET A 15 -10.41 24.91 -6.72
C MET A 15 -11.49 23.89 -7.04
N LEU A 16 -12.66 24.06 -6.44
CA LEU A 16 -13.91 23.49 -6.90
C LEU A 16 -14.23 24.04 -8.29
N ALA A 17 -13.78 23.34 -9.32
CA ALA A 17 -14.36 23.45 -10.65
C ALA A 17 -15.43 22.36 -10.76
N SER A 18 -16.67 22.71 -10.47
CA SER A 18 -17.85 21.99 -10.95
C SER A 18 -17.88 22.09 -12.47
N LEU A 19 -17.28 21.12 -13.15
CA LEU A 19 -17.42 20.90 -14.59
C LEU A 19 -18.12 19.56 -14.79
N SER A 20 -19.38 19.66 -15.12
CA SER A 20 -20.20 18.63 -15.74
C SER A 20 -19.52 18.10 -17.02
N GLY A 21 -19.28 16.80 -17.08
CA GLY A 21 -19.31 15.98 -18.28
C GLY A 21 -18.14 16.09 -19.24
N ASN A 22 -17.08 15.42 -18.92
CA ASN A 22 -16.28 14.50 -19.74
C ASN A 22 -15.30 13.89 -18.74
N ALA A 23 -15.46 12.62 -18.42
CA ALA A 23 -14.47 11.91 -17.60
C ALA A 23 -13.16 11.91 -18.42
N GLN A 24 -12.30 12.90 -18.17
CA GLN A 24 -10.98 12.97 -18.77
C GLN A 24 -10.22 11.74 -18.24
N THR A 25 -9.83 10.86 -19.16
CA THR A 25 -9.01 9.70 -18.83
C THR A 25 -7.69 10.19 -18.25
N LEU A 26 -7.40 9.76 -17.03
CA LEU A 26 -6.17 10.13 -16.34
C LEU A 26 -5.01 9.28 -16.86
N SER A 27 -3.81 9.86 -16.84
CA SER A 27 -2.60 9.06 -16.99
C SER A 27 -2.47 8.07 -15.81
N GLN A 28 -1.76 6.96 -16.01
CA GLN A 28 -1.57 5.96 -14.94
C GLN A 28 -0.97 6.59 -13.67
N ARG A 29 0.01 7.47 -13.83
CA ARG A 29 0.67 8.18 -12.69
C ARG A 29 -0.30 9.07 -11.91
N GLU A 30 -1.13 9.85 -12.59
CA GLU A 30 -2.14 10.71 -11.96
C GLU A 30 -3.22 9.88 -11.25
N ALA A 31 -3.63 8.77 -11.87
CA ALA A 31 -4.59 7.86 -11.28
C ALA A 31 -4.05 7.20 -10.00
N ILE A 32 -2.79 6.75 -9.99
CA ILE A 32 -2.14 6.20 -8.80
C ILE A 32 -2.10 7.24 -7.68
N ALA A 33 -1.66 8.47 -7.97
CA ALA A 33 -1.60 9.54 -6.97
C ALA A 33 -2.98 9.83 -6.36
N ARG A 34 -4.03 9.87 -7.20
CA ARG A 34 -5.41 10.07 -6.74
C ARG A 34 -5.91 8.90 -5.88
N ILE A 35 -5.63 7.65 -6.29
CA ILE A 35 -6.01 6.45 -5.53
C ILE A 35 -5.36 6.47 -4.14
N VAL A 36 -4.04 6.72 -4.05
CA VAL A 36 -3.33 6.79 -2.77
C VAL A 36 -3.91 7.87 -1.87
N ALA A 37 -4.15 9.08 -2.41
CA ALA A 37 -4.72 10.19 -1.65
C ALA A 37 -6.16 9.93 -1.16
N ASN A 38 -6.94 9.14 -1.88
CA ASN A 38 -8.31 8.80 -1.51
C ASN A 38 -8.43 7.55 -0.63
N ASN A 39 -7.43 6.69 -0.63
CA ASN A 39 -7.49 5.38 0.00
C ASN A 39 -7.79 5.45 1.50
N ALA A 40 -8.87 4.79 1.94
CA ALA A 40 -9.30 4.80 3.34
C ALA A 40 -8.29 4.08 4.26
N GLY A 41 -7.60 3.06 3.78
CA GLY A 41 -6.57 2.33 4.55
C GLY A 41 -5.38 3.22 4.89
N VAL A 42 -4.87 3.98 3.92
CA VAL A 42 -3.77 4.95 4.13
C VAL A 42 -4.19 6.03 5.13
N LYS A 43 -5.39 6.62 4.95
CA LYS A 43 -5.96 7.60 5.89
C LYS A 43 -6.15 7.03 7.29
N GLY A 44 -6.58 5.77 7.38
CA GLY A 44 -6.76 5.06 8.66
C GLY A 44 -5.43 4.86 9.40
N ILE A 45 -4.37 4.46 8.71
CA ILE A 45 -3.03 4.32 9.29
C ILE A 45 -2.50 5.67 9.77
N GLN A 46 -2.69 6.73 8.99
CA GLN A 46 -2.31 8.09 9.39
C GLN A 46 -3.06 8.56 10.64
N ALA A 47 -4.38 8.34 10.70
CA ALA A 47 -5.20 8.70 11.85
C ALA A 47 -4.79 7.91 13.11
N SER A 48 -4.53 6.60 12.96
CA SER A 48 -4.05 5.75 14.06
C SER A 48 -2.70 6.22 14.59
N GLY A 49 -1.73 6.50 13.70
CA GLY A 49 -0.42 7.02 14.10
C GLY A 49 -0.50 8.36 14.83
N ASN A 50 -1.38 9.26 14.38
CA ASN A 50 -1.64 10.53 15.08
C ASN A 50 -2.26 10.29 16.47
N ALA A 51 -3.18 9.32 16.61
CA ALA A 51 -3.79 8.98 17.89
C ALA A 51 -2.73 8.41 18.87
N ASP A 52 -1.84 7.54 18.39
CA ASP A 52 -0.74 6.99 19.19
C ASP A 52 0.18 8.11 19.73
N VAL A 53 0.56 9.07 18.86
CA VAL A 53 1.39 10.22 19.26
C VAL A 53 0.67 11.10 20.28
N LEU A 54 -0.62 11.40 20.07
CA LEU A 54 -1.42 12.19 21.01
C LEU A 54 -1.58 11.50 22.37
N SER A 55 -1.77 10.18 22.39
CA SER A 55 -1.82 9.39 23.63
C SER A 55 -0.51 9.49 24.39
N LEU A 56 0.62 9.28 23.72
CA LEU A 56 1.94 9.41 24.34
C LEU A 56 2.23 10.84 24.84
N GLN A 57 1.74 11.87 24.15
CA GLN A 57 1.84 13.26 24.59
C GLN A 57 1.01 13.51 25.84
N ASN A 58 -0.20 12.96 25.90
CA ASN A 58 -1.06 13.03 27.09
C ASN A 58 -0.40 12.35 28.29
N ASP A 59 0.20 11.19 28.09
CA ASP A 59 0.90 10.44 29.16
C ASP A 59 2.18 11.13 29.62
N ASN A 60 2.73 12.04 28.83
CA ASN A 60 3.91 12.86 29.17
C ASN A 60 3.55 14.23 29.74
N THR A 61 2.40 14.36 30.38
CA THR A 61 1.98 15.55 31.13
C THR A 61 2.30 15.42 32.63
N LEU A 62 2.23 16.52 33.34
CA LEU A 62 2.24 16.49 34.81
C LEU A 62 0.99 15.75 35.29
N PRO A 63 1.10 14.86 36.29
CA PRO A 63 -0.06 14.28 36.93
C PRO A 63 -1.02 15.35 37.46
N ASP A 64 -2.29 15.03 37.55
CA ASP A 64 -3.27 15.95 38.11
C ASP A 64 -3.03 16.19 39.57
N PRO A 65 -3.33 17.40 40.10
CA PRO A 65 -3.29 17.66 41.55
C PRO A 65 -4.28 16.76 42.28
N GLU A 66 -3.83 16.18 43.39
CA GLU A 66 -4.67 15.36 44.27
C GLU A 66 -5.23 16.23 45.39
N VAL A 67 -6.54 16.13 45.60
CA VAL A 67 -7.22 16.78 46.75
C VAL A 67 -7.74 15.67 47.64
N SER A 68 -7.21 15.58 48.82
CA SER A 68 -7.61 14.60 49.86
C SER A 68 -8.19 15.28 51.08
N GLY A 69 -9.25 14.70 51.63
CA GLY A 69 -9.87 15.17 52.86
C GLY A 69 -10.03 14.01 53.86
N GLY A 70 -9.74 14.28 55.11
CA GLY A 70 -9.85 13.29 56.19
C GLY A 70 -10.58 13.85 57.42
N TYR A 71 -11.35 13.00 58.09
CA TYR A 71 -11.89 13.27 59.40
C TYR A 71 -11.44 12.15 60.37
N LEU A 72 -10.65 12.50 61.37
CA LEU A 72 -10.05 11.59 62.30
C LEU A 72 -10.84 11.65 63.63
N PHE A 73 -11.28 10.52 64.12
CA PHE A 73 -11.97 10.39 65.39
C PHE A 73 -10.92 10.11 66.47
N GLY A 74 -10.86 11.00 67.50
CA GLY A 74 -9.97 10.82 68.63
C GLY A 74 -10.65 10.06 69.76
N ASP A 75 -9.95 9.12 70.40
CA ASP A 75 -10.40 8.44 71.61
C ASP A 75 -9.98 9.27 72.87
N GLY A 76 -10.94 10.05 73.38
CA GLY A 76 -10.72 10.96 74.50
C GLY A 76 -10.02 12.29 74.14
N THR A 77 -9.91 12.61 72.89
CA THR A 77 -9.44 13.88 72.33
C THR A 77 -10.41 14.42 71.29
N ASP A 78 -10.27 15.69 70.89
CA ASP A 78 -11.14 16.27 69.89
C ASP A 78 -10.91 15.68 68.50
N ASN A 79 -12.00 15.66 67.72
CA ASN A 79 -11.95 15.21 66.34
C ASN A 79 -11.12 16.19 65.46
N ARG A 80 -10.38 15.65 64.52
CA ARG A 80 -9.54 16.42 63.60
C ARG A 80 -10.05 16.32 62.19
N TRP A 81 -10.25 17.47 61.58
CA TRP A 81 -10.53 17.60 60.17
C TRP A 81 -9.26 17.98 59.39
N GLU A 82 -9.02 17.36 58.26
CA GLU A 82 -7.85 17.60 57.41
C GLU A 82 -8.26 17.80 55.94
N LEU A 83 -7.63 18.76 55.27
CA LEU A 83 -7.68 18.95 53.83
C LEU A 83 -6.24 19.06 53.34
N GLU A 84 -5.89 18.30 52.33
CA GLU A 84 -4.59 18.35 51.67
C GLU A 84 -4.77 18.47 50.17
N VAL A 85 -3.99 19.38 49.56
CA VAL A 85 -3.83 19.49 48.10
C VAL A 85 -2.38 19.18 47.79
N SER A 86 -2.12 18.18 46.97
CA SER A 86 -0.77 17.77 46.61
C SER A 86 -0.60 17.65 45.12
N GLN A 87 0.64 17.85 44.64
CA GLN A 87 1.06 17.71 43.27
C GLN A 87 2.29 16.82 43.20
N ASP A 88 2.20 15.77 42.41
CA ASP A 88 3.30 14.89 42.14
C ASP A 88 4.12 15.33 40.94
N PHE A 89 5.44 15.13 41.02
CA PHE A 89 6.38 15.44 39.93
C PHE A 89 7.28 14.22 39.73
N ALA A 90 7.23 13.64 38.53
CA ALA A 90 8.26 12.70 38.13
C ALA A 90 9.61 13.43 38.01
N TRP A 91 10.70 12.68 38.02
CA TRP A 91 12.02 13.28 37.81
C TRP A 91 12.05 14.10 36.52
N PRO A 92 12.51 15.36 36.51
CA PRO A 92 12.42 16.23 35.33
C PRO A 92 13.02 15.67 34.03
N GLY A 93 14.08 14.85 34.17
CA GLY A 93 14.71 14.16 33.03
C GLY A 93 13.80 13.12 32.35
N LEU A 94 12.78 12.58 33.02
CA LEU A 94 11.83 11.64 32.45
C LEU A 94 11.00 12.26 31.35
N TYR A 95 10.43 13.45 31.57
CA TYR A 95 9.63 14.16 30.60
C TYR A 95 10.41 14.44 29.30
N GLY A 96 11.70 14.80 29.45
CA GLY A 96 12.61 15.02 28.32
C GLY A 96 12.93 13.73 27.54
N ALA A 97 13.11 12.62 28.26
CA ALA A 97 13.34 11.31 27.64
C ALA A 97 12.08 10.81 26.90
N GLN A 98 10.91 10.92 27.52
CA GLN A 98 9.63 10.58 26.89
C GLN A 98 9.34 11.43 25.65
N LYS A 99 9.66 12.73 25.67
CA LYS A 99 9.53 13.59 24.48
C LYS A 99 10.36 13.10 23.29
N LYS A 100 11.55 12.54 23.55
CA LYS A 100 12.37 11.92 22.47
C LYS A 100 11.71 10.65 21.93
N VAL A 101 11.15 9.81 22.81
CA VAL A 101 10.37 8.62 22.38
C VAL A 101 9.21 9.04 21.50
N ILE A 102 8.42 10.04 21.89
CA ILE A 102 7.30 10.57 21.10
C ILE A 102 7.77 11.03 19.72
N GLY A 103 8.90 11.73 19.64
CA GLY A 103 9.49 12.16 18.36
C GLY A 103 9.88 10.99 17.48
N SER A 104 10.47 9.93 18.03
CA SER A 104 10.85 8.72 17.29
C SER A 104 9.61 7.93 16.83
N VAL A 105 8.58 7.80 17.66
CA VAL A 105 7.31 7.17 17.29
C VAL A 105 6.61 7.96 16.19
N SER A 106 6.64 9.30 16.23
CA SER A 106 6.08 10.14 15.16
C SER A 106 6.78 9.89 13.82
N ALA A 107 8.12 9.83 13.80
CA ALA A 107 8.89 9.53 12.61
C ALA A 107 8.62 8.09 12.09
N ALA A 108 8.54 7.11 12.98
CA ALA A 108 8.16 5.75 12.62
C ALA A 108 6.76 5.68 11.99
N ASN A 109 5.79 6.42 12.52
CA ASN A 109 4.44 6.48 11.97
C ASN A 109 4.40 7.16 10.58
N GLU A 110 5.26 8.14 10.31
CA GLU A 110 5.40 8.74 8.98
C GLU A 110 5.89 7.70 7.96
N GLU A 111 6.92 6.92 8.31
CA GLU A 111 7.41 5.84 7.44
C GLU A 111 6.37 4.73 7.25
N ARG A 112 5.61 4.38 8.30
CA ARG A 112 4.51 3.43 8.21
C ARG A 112 3.42 3.90 7.22
N CYS A 113 3.11 5.19 7.20
CA CYS A 113 2.20 5.77 6.22
C CYS A 113 2.77 5.68 4.80
N ARG A 114 4.08 5.91 4.61
CA ARG A 114 4.75 5.76 3.31
C ARG A 114 4.72 4.31 2.81
N VAL A 115 4.98 3.34 3.69
CA VAL A 115 4.84 1.91 3.35
C VAL A 115 3.43 1.58 2.88
N ALA A 116 2.41 2.07 3.59
CA ALA A 116 1.02 1.85 3.20
C ALA A 116 0.68 2.51 1.85
N ALA A 117 1.11 3.75 1.64
CA ALA A 117 0.93 4.48 0.38
C ALA A 117 1.61 3.74 -0.78
N LEU A 118 2.85 3.28 -0.60
CA LEU A 118 3.61 2.51 -1.58
C LEU A 118 2.93 1.19 -1.93
N THR A 119 2.38 0.50 -0.94
CA THR A 119 1.64 -0.75 -1.13
C THR A 119 0.38 -0.53 -1.97
N VAL A 120 -0.40 0.51 -1.68
CA VAL A 120 -1.61 0.86 -2.44
C VAL A 120 -1.25 1.29 -3.86
N ALA A 121 -0.17 2.06 -4.03
CA ALA A 121 0.33 2.50 -5.33
C ALA A 121 0.76 1.33 -6.21
N ASP A 122 1.52 0.38 -5.65
CA ASP A 122 1.93 -0.84 -6.36
C ASP A 122 0.72 -1.70 -6.75
N GLN A 123 -0.23 -1.92 -5.83
CA GLN A 123 -1.47 -2.63 -6.13
C GLN A 123 -2.27 -1.97 -7.26
N ALA A 124 -2.43 -0.65 -7.24
CA ALA A 124 -3.12 0.08 -8.29
C ALA A 124 -2.40 -0.06 -9.64
N ARG A 125 -1.08 0.06 -9.64
CA ARG A 125 -0.24 -0.10 -10.83
C ARG A 125 -0.35 -1.50 -11.42
N GLN A 126 -0.31 -2.55 -10.60
CA GLN A 126 -0.50 -3.93 -11.05
C GLN A 126 -1.87 -4.15 -11.69
N GLN A 127 -2.93 -3.56 -11.14
CA GLN A 127 -4.27 -3.62 -11.75
C GLN A 127 -4.31 -2.90 -13.11
N MET A 128 -3.66 -1.75 -13.24
CA MET A 128 -3.61 -1.02 -14.52
C MET A 128 -2.84 -1.80 -15.58
N ILE A 129 -1.71 -2.42 -15.24
CA ILE A 129 -0.93 -3.27 -16.15
C ILE A 129 -1.76 -4.48 -16.59
N ARG A 130 -2.49 -5.12 -15.66
CA ARG A 130 -3.43 -6.19 -16.00
C ARG A 130 -4.54 -5.71 -16.92
N GLY A 131 -5.07 -4.51 -16.66
CA GLY A 131 -6.09 -3.88 -17.51
C GLY A 131 -5.62 -3.64 -18.94
N THR A 132 -4.36 -3.19 -19.11
CA THR A 132 -3.72 -3.01 -20.41
C THR A 132 -3.59 -4.35 -21.16
N TYR A 133 -3.11 -5.40 -20.49
CA TYR A 133 -3.07 -6.76 -21.06
C TYR A 133 -4.46 -7.20 -21.55
N LEU A 134 -5.48 -7.07 -20.71
CA LEU A 134 -6.85 -7.48 -21.05
C LEU A 134 -7.44 -6.66 -22.19
N THR A 135 -7.09 -5.38 -22.31
CA THR A 135 -7.51 -4.51 -23.40
C THR A 135 -6.89 -4.97 -24.72
N GLN A 136 -5.60 -5.29 -24.73
CA GLN A 136 -4.90 -5.80 -25.92
C GLN A 136 -5.43 -7.18 -26.32
N HIS A 137 -5.64 -8.07 -25.35
CA HIS A 137 -6.21 -9.40 -25.58
C HIS A 137 -7.63 -9.32 -26.15
N LEU A 138 -8.47 -8.44 -25.60
CA LEU A 138 -9.83 -8.21 -26.12
C LEU A 138 -9.81 -7.72 -27.57
N SER A 139 -8.94 -6.76 -27.89
CA SER A 139 -8.78 -6.24 -29.26
C SER A 139 -8.36 -7.32 -30.24
N LEU A 140 -7.46 -8.22 -29.86
CA LEU A 140 -7.06 -9.38 -30.67
C LEU A 140 -8.25 -10.31 -30.96
N LEU A 141 -9.00 -10.69 -29.91
CA LEU A 141 -10.16 -11.58 -30.06
C LEU A 141 -11.27 -10.96 -30.89
N GLU A 142 -11.58 -9.68 -30.70
CA GLU A 142 -12.61 -8.96 -31.46
C GLU A 142 -12.24 -8.84 -32.94
N ARG A 143 -10.96 -8.60 -33.26
CA ARG A 143 -10.48 -8.58 -34.65
C ARG A 143 -10.62 -9.95 -35.31
N LEU A 144 -10.17 -11.02 -34.63
CA LEU A 144 -10.30 -12.38 -35.16
C LEU A 144 -11.77 -12.81 -35.31
N LYS A 145 -12.63 -12.40 -34.37
CA LYS A 145 -14.08 -12.65 -34.51
C LYS A 145 -14.67 -11.95 -35.74
N ALA A 146 -14.30 -10.70 -35.98
CA ALA A 146 -14.77 -9.96 -37.17
C ALA A 146 -14.36 -10.67 -38.49
N ASN A 147 -13.13 -11.22 -38.52
CA ASN A 147 -12.66 -12.04 -39.65
C ASN A 147 -13.48 -13.32 -39.81
N MET A 148 -13.80 -14.02 -38.70
CA MET A 148 -14.63 -15.23 -38.73
C MET A 148 -16.09 -14.93 -39.12
N ASP A 149 -16.65 -13.83 -38.67
CA ASP A 149 -18.00 -13.40 -39.06
C ASP A 149 -18.07 -13.13 -40.55
N SER A 150 -17.07 -12.45 -41.13
CA SER A 150 -16.96 -12.24 -42.57
C SER A 150 -16.85 -13.56 -43.36
N LEU A 151 -16.02 -14.47 -42.87
CA LEU A 151 -15.87 -15.82 -43.44
C LEU A 151 -17.19 -16.61 -43.40
N ALA A 152 -17.93 -16.53 -42.28
CA ALA A 152 -19.20 -17.24 -42.12
C ALA A 152 -20.22 -16.83 -43.17
N HIS A 153 -20.30 -15.54 -43.53
CA HIS A 153 -21.16 -15.04 -44.59
C HIS A 153 -20.77 -15.63 -45.99
N SER A 154 -19.47 -15.69 -46.29
CA SER A 154 -18.97 -16.27 -47.53
C SER A 154 -19.27 -17.77 -47.63
N ILE A 155 -19.09 -18.51 -46.55
CA ILE A 155 -19.35 -19.95 -46.47
C ILE A 155 -20.84 -20.25 -46.54
N GLU A 156 -21.70 -19.46 -45.89
CA GLU A 156 -23.16 -19.60 -45.97
C GLU A 156 -23.68 -19.39 -47.44
N TYR A 157 -23.10 -18.42 -48.13
CA TYR A 157 -23.39 -18.19 -49.54
C TYR A 157 -22.97 -19.39 -50.43
N GLY A 158 -21.75 -19.92 -50.24
CA GLY A 158 -21.26 -21.11 -50.97
C GLY A 158 -22.07 -22.38 -50.64
N TYR A 159 -22.48 -22.56 -49.37
CA TYR A 159 -23.37 -23.65 -48.97
C TYR A 159 -24.73 -23.58 -49.68
N ASN A 160 -25.33 -22.43 -49.74
CA ASN A 160 -26.63 -22.23 -50.43
C ASN A 160 -26.53 -22.48 -51.94
N LYS A 161 -25.34 -22.34 -52.51
CA LYS A 161 -25.07 -22.71 -53.94
C LYS A 161 -24.68 -24.19 -54.12
N GLY A 162 -24.49 -24.94 -53.05
CA GLY A 162 -24.04 -26.33 -53.11
C GLY A 162 -22.54 -26.50 -53.35
N GLU A 163 -21.74 -25.46 -53.25
CA GLU A 163 -20.28 -25.45 -53.40
C GLU A 163 -19.55 -25.85 -52.14
N LEU A 164 -20.14 -25.62 -50.98
CA LEU A 164 -19.59 -25.95 -49.64
C LEU A 164 -20.52 -26.85 -48.86
N THR A 165 -19.97 -27.54 -47.85
CA THR A 165 -20.73 -28.49 -47.02
C THR A 165 -21.34 -27.82 -45.79
N LEU A 166 -22.43 -28.42 -45.26
CA LEU A 166 -23.00 -28.01 -43.98
C LEU A 166 -21.96 -28.14 -42.86
N LEU A 167 -21.02 -29.06 -42.98
CA LEU A 167 -19.95 -29.26 -42.00
C LEU A 167 -19.02 -28.03 -41.91
N ASP A 168 -18.67 -27.45 -43.09
CA ASP A 168 -17.82 -26.26 -43.14
C ASP A 168 -18.51 -25.06 -42.49
N LEU A 169 -19.80 -24.84 -42.76
CA LEU A 169 -20.58 -23.80 -42.10
C LEU A 169 -20.68 -24.02 -40.60
N LYS A 170 -20.89 -25.26 -40.16
CA LYS A 170 -20.95 -25.57 -38.71
C LYS A 170 -19.63 -25.31 -38.01
N LYS A 171 -18.48 -25.64 -38.63
CA LYS A 171 -17.14 -25.40 -38.03
C LYS A 171 -16.89 -23.92 -37.79
N VAL A 172 -17.17 -23.06 -38.74
CA VAL A 172 -16.99 -21.62 -38.58
C VAL A 172 -17.92 -21.06 -37.49
N ARG A 173 -19.19 -21.52 -37.46
CA ARG A 173 -20.11 -21.11 -36.38
C ARG A 173 -19.64 -21.55 -34.99
N PHE A 174 -19.04 -22.73 -34.87
CA PHE A 174 -18.43 -23.17 -33.58
C PHE A 174 -17.24 -22.32 -33.20
N GLU A 175 -16.43 -21.89 -34.18
CA GLU A 175 -15.29 -21.02 -33.92
C GLU A 175 -15.73 -19.63 -33.45
N ILE A 176 -16.75 -19.04 -34.10
CA ILE A 176 -17.36 -17.77 -33.63
C ILE A 176 -17.88 -17.91 -32.21
N PHE A 177 -18.59 -19.00 -31.87
CA PHE A 177 -19.09 -19.25 -30.52
C PHE A 177 -17.94 -19.35 -29.50
N ARG A 178 -16.84 -20.01 -29.89
CA ARG A 178 -15.62 -20.10 -29.04
C ARG A 178 -15.03 -18.70 -28.75
N LEU A 179 -14.88 -17.88 -29.80
CA LEU A 179 -14.38 -16.52 -29.67
C LEU A 179 -15.32 -15.64 -28.84
N ASP A 180 -16.64 -15.72 -29.03
CA ASP A 180 -17.62 -15.01 -28.20
C ASP A 180 -17.51 -15.39 -26.72
N THR A 181 -17.28 -16.67 -26.42
CA THR A 181 -17.07 -17.14 -25.05
C THR A 181 -15.80 -16.53 -24.45
N GLN A 182 -14.68 -16.52 -25.19
CA GLN A 182 -13.42 -15.92 -24.74
C GLN A 182 -13.55 -14.41 -24.55
N ILE A 183 -14.21 -13.71 -25.47
CA ILE A 183 -14.50 -12.27 -25.36
C ILE A 183 -15.29 -11.97 -24.09
N ALA A 184 -16.33 -12.76 -23.80
CA ALA A 184 -17.13 -12.59 -22.59
C ALA A 184 -16.29 -12.79 -21.31
N GLN A 185 -15.39 -13.77 -21.31
CA GLN A 185 -14.48 -14.03 -20.19
C GLN A 185 -13.50 -12.85 -20.00
N VAL A 186 -12.86 -12.37 -21.05
CA VAL A 186 -11.92 -11.23 -20.97
C VAL A 186 -12.62 -9.95 -20.51
N ARG A 187 -13.83 -9.69 -20.98
CA ARG A 187 -14.64 -8.55 -20.52
C ARG A 187 -14.99 -8.67 -19.03
N SER A 188 -15.31 -9.86 -18.56
CA SER A 188 -15.55 -10.10 -17.12
C SER A 188 -14.28 -9.85 -16.29
N GLU A 189 -13.11 -10.29 -16.74
CA GLU A 189 -11.85 -10.03 -16.06
C GLU A 189 -11.51 -8.54 -16.05
N ARG A 190 -11.78 -7.81 -17.14
CA ARG A 190 -11.59 -6.36 -17.18
C ARG A 190 -12.50 -5.62 -16.20
N GLN A 191 -13.76 -6.06 -16.07
CA GLN A 191 -14.67 -5.51 -15.08
C GLN A 191 -14.16 -5.73 -13.62
N LYS A 192 -13.49 -6.86 -13.34
CA LYS A 192 -12.86 -7.09 -12.03
C LYS A 192 -11.73 -6.11 -11.77
N VAL A 193 -10.90 -5.79 -12.79
CA VAL A 193 -9.85 -4.76 -12.68
C VAL A 193 -10.44 -3.39 -12.35
N GLU A 194 -11.48 -2.97 -13.07
CA GLU A 194 -12.19 -1.71 -12.83
C GLU A 194 -12.78 -1.65 -11.42
N SER A 195 -13.37 -2.77 -10.96
CA SER A 195 -13.91 -2.90 -9.60
C SER A 195 -12.80 -2.83 -8.54
N ALA A 196 -11.63 -3.43 -8.79
CA ALA A 196 -10.48 -3.38 -7.87
C ALA A 196 -9.91 -1.96 -7.77
N LEU A 197 -9.77 -1.25 -8.88
CA LEU A 197 -9.34 0.15 -8.89
C LEU A 197 -10.35 1.06 -8.15
N THR A 198 -11.65 0.82 -8.35
CA THR A 198 -12.73 1.52 -7.64
C THR A 198 -12.64 1.26 -6.11
N ALA A 199 -12.40 0.03 -5.71
CA ALA A 199 -12.23 -0.32 -4.29
C ALA A 199 -10.99 0.36 -3.68
N LEU A 200 -9.86 0.39 -4.37
CA LEU A 200 -8.64 1.09 -3.94
C LEU A 200 -8.86 2.61 -3.83
N ASN A 201 -9.74 3.18 -4.67
CA ASN A 201 -10.11 4.60 -4.68
C ASN A 201 -11.31 4.91 -3.77
N ASN A 202 -11.46 4.16 -2.69
CA ASN A 202 -12.53 4.37 -1.68
C ASN A 202 -13.96 4.32 -2.24
N GLY A 203 -14.21 3.46 -3.24
CA GLY A 203 -15.52 3.29 -3.87
C GLY A 203 -15.83 4.28 -5.00
N GLU A 204 -14.96 5.23 -5.26
CA GLU A 204 -15.11 6.16 -6.38
C GLU A 204 -14.56 5.56 -7.68
N SER A 205 -15.34 5.58 -8.75
CA SER A 205 -14.87 5.13 -10.06
C SER A 205 -13.77 6.05 -10.60
N ILE A 206 -12.78 5.46 -11.26
CA ILE A 206 -11.67 6.18 -11.86
C ILE A 206 -11.46 5.71 -13.30
N ALA A 207 -11.46 6.64 -14.26
CA ALA A 207 -11.18 6.36 -15.65
C ALA A 207 -9.68 6.52 -15.91
N VAL A 208 -9.03 5.42 -16.29
CA VAL A 208 -7.59 5.36 -16.56
C VAL A 208 -7.36 4.89 -17.99
N ASP A 209 -6.39 5.48 -18.67
CA ASP A 209 -5.94 4.97 -19.96
C ASP A 209 -5.14 3.67 -19.76
N MET A 210 -5.71 2.56 -20.25
CA MET A 210 -5.13 1.22 -20.23
C MET A 210 -4.96 0.67 -21.65
N SER A 211 -4.69 1.55 -22.63
CA SER A 211 -4.46 1.15 -24.01
C SER A 211 -3.06 0.60 -24.26
N GLN A 212 -2.07 1.17 -23.59
CA GLN A 212 -0.64 0.85 -23.74
C GLN A 212 0.07 0.82 -22.40
N TYR A 213 1.18 0.07 -22.34
CA TYR A 213 2.08 0.09 -21.20
C TYR A 213 3.00 1.31 -21.22
N ASP A 214 3.31 1.84 -20.04
CA ASP A 214 4.39 2.81 -19.90
C ASP A 214 5.73 2.13 -20.25
N VAL A 215 6.58 2.85 -20.97
CA VAL A 215 7.89 2.33 -21.38
C VAL A 215 8.92 2.64 -20.27
N GLU A 216 9.36 1.61 -19.59
CA GLU A 216 10.39 1.70 -18.56
C GLU A 216 11.56 0.76 -18.90
N PRO A 217 12.82 1.19 -18.68
CA PRO A 217 13.98 0.34 -18.88
C PRO A 217 14.16 -0.64 -17.71
N LEU A 218 14.62 -1.85 -17.98
CA LEU A 218 15.15 -2.73 -16.94
C LEU A 218 16.58 -2.28 -16.62
N ASN A 219 16.78 -1.74 -15.41
CA ASN A 219 18.07 -1.31 -14.90
C ASN A 219 18.89 -2.50 -14.36
N ALA A 220 20.14 -2.28 -13.97
CA ALA A 220 20.95 -3.31 -13.33
C ALA A 220 20.40 -3.67 -11.94
N LEU A 221 20.62 -4.91 -11.48
CA LEU A 221 20.19 -5.40 -10.16
C LEU A 221 20.64 -4.46 -9.01
N SER A 222 21.88 -3.95 -9.10
CA SER A 222 22.42 -3.03 -8.08
C SER A 222 21.56 -1.79 -7.89
N TYR A 223 20.98 -1.23 -8.97
CA TYR A 223 20.07 -0.09 -8.89
C TYR A 223 18.87 -0.40 -8.00
N TYR A 224 18.22 -1.54 -8.21
CA TYR A 224 17.05 -1.94 -7.44
C TYR A 224 17.37 -2.28 -5.99
N LEU A 225 18.52 -2.92 -5.73
CA LEU A 225 18.98 -3.19 -4.37
C LEU A 225 19.30 -1.90 -3.61
N ASP A 226 19.93 -0.91 -4.26
CA ASP A 226 20.22 0.38 -3.61
C ASP A 226 18.95 1.16 -3.28
N LYS A 227 17.93 1.11 -4.14
CA LYS A 227 16.60 1.68 -3.86
C LYS A 227 15.88 0.94 -2.74
N ALA A 228 15.94 -0.37 -2.75
CA ALA A 228 15.33 -1.23 -1.73
C ALA A 228 15.92 -1.00 -0.33
N ARG A 229 17.23 -0.79 -0.22
CA ARG A 229 17.92 -0.43 1.04
C ARG A 229 17.51 0.93 1.58
N GLN A 230 17.02 1.83 0.74
CA GLN A 230 16.50 3.15 1.10
C GLN A 230 14.97 3.17 1.19
N SER A 231 14.35 2.00 1.24
CA SER A 231 12.88 1.88 1.26
C SER A 231 12.26 2.36 2.57
N PRO A 232 11.00 2.80 2.54
CA PRO A 232 10.27 3.17 3.74
C PRO A 232 10.14 2.02 4.75
N GLU A 233 10.15 0.77 4.31
CA GLU A 233 10.13 -0.42 5.16
C GLU A 233 11.42 -0.51 6.02
N ILE A 234 12.57 -0.26 5.43
CA ILE A 234 13.85 -0.22 6.16
C ILE A 234 13.90 0.98 7.10
N ALA A 235 13.49 2.16 6.63
CA ALA A 235 13.45 3.36 7.46
C ALA A 235 12.51 3.19 8.66
N PHE A 236 11.35 2.52 8.49
CA PHE A 236 10.47 2.17 9.59
C PHE A 236 11.14 1.25 10.61
N ALA A 237 11.87 0.24 10.15
CA ALA A 237 12.62 -0.69 11.04
C ALA A 237 13.77 0.03 11.78
N ASP A 238 14.47 0.98 11.13
CA ASP A 238 15.47 1.84 11.77
C ASP A 238 14.87 2.68 12.89
N HIS A 239 13.71 3.29 12.65
CA HIS A 239 12.99 4.04 13.68
C HIS A 239 12.49 3.15 14.83
N ALA A 240 12.16 1.87 14.58
CA ALA A 240 11.80 0.93 15.63
C ALA A 240 12.98 0.63 16.57
N ILE A 241 14.19 0.48 16.04
CA ILE A 241 15.43 0.32 16.84
C ILE A 241 15.65 1.56 17.70
N GLU A 242 15.59 2.76 17.10
CA GLU A 242 15.80 4.01 17.82
C GLU A 242 14.73 4.25 18.88
N THR A 243 13.47 3.91 18.62
CA THR A 243 12.38 3.98 19.59
C THR A 243 12.65 3.06 20.78
N ALA A 244 13.03 1.79 20.54
CA ALA A 244 13.35 0.84 21.60
C ALA A 244 14.55 1.31 22.45
N ARG A 245 15.56 1.91 21.82
CA ARG A 245 16.70 2.52 22.52
C ARG A 245 16.28 3.68 23.43
N LEU A 246 15.46 4.60 22.91
CA LEU A 246 14.94 5.76 23.64
C LEU A 246 13.98 5.36 24.77
N GLU A 247 13.14 4.35 24.56
CA GLU A 247 12.32 3.75 25.62
C GLU A 247 13.19 3.20 26.76
N GLY A 248 14.33 2.59 26.42
CA GLY A 248 15.31 2.15 27.42
C GLY A 248 15.89 3.31 28.23
N GLU A 249 16.16 4.45 27.63
CA GLU A 249 16.60 5.67 28.31
C GLU A 249 15.49 6.22 29.21
N ALA A 250 14.24 6.31 28.72
CA ALA A 250 13.09 6.75 29.49
C ALA A 250 12.84 5.82 30.71
N ALA A 251 12.92 4.50 30.51
CA ALA A 251 12.79 3.51 31.59
C ALA A 251 13.90 3.67 32.69
N ARG A 252 15.09 4.12 32.33
CA ARG A 252 16.14 4.46 33.32
C ARG A 252 15.78 5.71 34.11
N MET A 253 15.27 6.76 33.45
CA MET A 253 14.85 8.00 34.09
C MET A 253 13.63 7.78 35.01
N GLY A 254 12.70 6.91 34.66
CA GLY A 254 11.54 6.52 35.47
C GLY A 254 11.89 5.74 36.76
N ARG A 255 13.15 5.36 36.94
CA ARG A 255 13.64 4.78 38.20
C ARG A 255 14.22 5.80 39.19
N LEU A 256 14.30 7.04 38.79
CA LEU A 256 14.71 8.12 39.67
C LEU A 256 13.56 8.48 40.62
N PRO A 257 13.86 9.00 41.84
CA PRO A 257 12.84 9.37 42.78
C PRO A 257 11.85 10.40 42.21
N SER A 258 10.56 10.25 42.54
CA SER A 258 9.55 11.30 42.27
C SER A 258 9.43 12.20 43.54
N LEU A 259 9.02 13.43 43.27
CA LEU A 259 8.82 14.46 44.30
C LEU A 259 7.33 14.76 44.40
N SER A 260 6.82 14.99 45.59
CA SER A 260 5.50 15.55 45.84
C SER A 260 5.60 16.83 46.64
N LEU A 261 4.78 17.81 46.28
CA LEU A 261 4.64 19.06 47.01
C LEU A 261 3.17 19.27 47.33
N GLY A 262 2.82 19.49 48.58
CA GLY A 262 1.46 19.69 49.04
C GLY A 262 1.29 20.80 50.02
N TYR A 263 0.05 21.24 50.19
CA TYR A 263 -0.40 22.14 51.22
C TYR A 263 -1.49 21.45 52.04
N LYS A 264 -1.30 21.41 53.34
CA LYS A 264 -2.21 20.76 54.31
C LYS A 264 -2.81 21.81 55.22
N HIS A 265 -4.13 21.76 55.33
CA HIS A 265 -4.89 22.52 56.31
C HIS A 265 -5.59 21.55 57.26
N SER A 266 -5.48 21.75 58.55
CA SER A 266 -6.17 20.92 59.57
C SER A 266 -6.77 21.80 60.66
N ILE A 267 -7.90 21.34 61.21
CA ILE A 267 -8.56 21.95 62.39
C ILE A 267 -8.61 20.87 63.45
N GLU A 268 -8.07 21.18 64.60
CA GLU A 268 -8.05 20.32 65.79
C GLU A 268 -8.30 21.20 66.99
N ASP A 269 -9.26 20.83 67.85
CA ASP A 269 -9.67 21.56 69.06
C ASP A 269 -9.96 23.07 68.77
N GLY A 270 -10.60 23.39 67.68
CA GLY A 270 -10.90 24.76 67.29
C GLY A 270 -9.68 25.59 66.82
N HIS A 271 -8.49 25.01 66.79
CA HIS A 271 -7.27 25.64 66.33
C HIS A 271 -7.00 25.21 64.86
N SER A 272 -6.62 26.17 64.03
CA SER A 272 -6.29 25.97 62.62
C SER A 272 -4.78 25.80 62.43
N PHE A 273 -4.37 24.73 61.79
CA PHE A 273 -2.98 24.47 61.43
C PHE A 273 -2.82 24.47 59.90
N ASN A 274 -1.77 25.15 59.45
CA ASN A 274 -1.42 25.21 58.03
C ASN A 274 0.02 24.74 57.85
N GLY A 275 0.26 23.89 56.85
CA GLY A 275 1.58 23.35 56.63
C GLY A 275 1.85 23.06 55.13
N VAL A 276 3.13 23.04 54.77
CA VAL A 276 3.60 22.55 53.48
C VAL A 276 4.11 21.13 53.66
N THR A 277 3.66 20.19 52.83
CA THR A 277 4.14 18.83 52.82
C THR A 277 5.08 18.63 51.60
N VAL A 278 6.22 17.97 51.85
CA VAL A 278 7.17 17.57 50.82
C VAL A 278 7.39 16.08 50.95
N GLY A 279 7.13 15.34 49.88
CA GLY A 279 7.33 13.90 49.84
C GLY A 279 8.37 13.51 48.79
N ILE A 280 9.05 12.42 49.02
CA ILE A 280 9.95 11.76 48.08
C ILE A 280 9.56 10.30 47.99
N SER A 281 9.19 9.84 46.76
CA SER A 281 8.94 8.42 46.52
C SER A 281 10.12 7.78 45.82
N VAL A 282 10.72 6.77 46.43
CA VAL A 282 11.88 6.04 45.90
C VAL A 282 11.46 4.67 45.44
N PRO A 283 11.58 4.34 44.14
CA PRO A 283 11.16 3.05 43.56
C PRO A 283 12.15 1.93 43.90
N VAL A 284 12.01 1.34 45.10
CA VAL A 284 12.90 0.27 45.60
C VAL A 284 12.59 -1.07 44.95
N PHE A 285 11.33 -1.38 44.73
CA PHE A 285 10.85 -2.68 44.22
C PHE A 285 10.44 -2.65 42.74
N SER A 286 9.94 -1.52 42.24
CA SER A 286 9.50 -1.36 40.87
C SER A 286 10.69 -1.21 39.93
N GLY A 287 10.51 -1.62 38.67
CA GLY A 287 11.47 -1.40 37.59
C GLY A 287 12.75 -2.25 37.61
N ARG A 288 12.87 -3.26 38.49
CA ARG A 288 14.10 -4.11 38.59
C ARG A 288 14.44 -4.79 37.27
N LYS A 289 13.44 -5.22 36.46
CA LYS A 289 13.61 -5.85 35.14
C LYS A 289 13.45 -4.89 33.97
N ALA A 290 13.12 -3.62 34.20
CA ALA A 290 12.87 -2.67 33.11
C ALA A 290 14.06 -2.53 32.16
N ARG A 291 15.29 -2.51 32.68
CA ARG A 291 16.50 -2.45 31.86
C ARG A 291 16.66 -3.71 31.00
N GLN A 292 16.43 -4.90 31.56
CA GLN A 292 16.53 -6.15 30.80
C GLN A 292 15.44 -6.24 29.73
N ALA A 293 14.22 -5.81 30.05
CA ALA A 293 13.13 -5.74 29.10
C ALA A 293 13.43 -4.76 27.94
N ALA A 294 13.97 -3.57 28.25
CA ALA A 294 14.37 -2.60 27.23
C ALA A 294 15.48 -3.14 26.32
N GLN A 295 16.50 -3.79 26.88
CA GLN A 295 17.57 -4.43 26.10
C GLN A 295 17.04 -5.55 25.22
N ALA A 296 16.10 -6.36 25.72
CA ALA A 296 15.47 -7.42 24.93
C ALA A 296 14.62 -6.84 23.79
N ARG A 297 13.90 -5.75 24.02
CA ARG A 297 13.14 -5.06 22.96
C ARG A 297 14.05 -4.46 21.88
N GLN A 298 15.16 -3.84 22.29
CA GLN A 298 16.13 -3.32 21.33
C GLN A 298 16.73 -4.45 20.48
N ALA A 299 17.16 -5.55 21.12
CA ALA A 299 17.68 -6.71 20.39
C ALA A 299 16.63 -7.31 19.44
N ALA A 300 15.35 -7.38 19.85
CA ALA A 300 14.27 -7.82 18.98
C ALA A 300 14.13 -6.91 17.76
N ALA A 301 14.11 -5.59 17.95
CA ALA A 301 14.04 -4.63 16.85
C ALA A 301 15.24 -4.73 15.88
N GLU A 302 16.46 -5.00 16.40
CA GLU A 302 17.66 -5.22 15.58
C GLU A 302 17.53 -6.51 14.73
N TYR A 303 16.98 -7.60 15.28
CA TYR A 303 16.71 -8.82 14.53
C TYR A 303 15.60 -8.63 13.49
N ASP A 304 14.52 -7.92 13.83
CA ASP A 304 13.42 -7.62 12.92
C ASP A 304 13.91 -6.75 11.74
N HIS A 305 14.78 -5.76 12.00
CA HIS A 305 15.44 -4.97 10.94
C HIS A 305 16.28 -5.87 10.02
N ALA A 306 17.14 -6.72 10.59
CA ALA A 306 17.99 -7.61 9.82
C ALA A 306 17.16 -8.60 8.97
N GLN A 307 16.05 -9.12 9.53
CA GLN A 307 15.11 -9.96 8.81
C GLN A 307 14.45 -9.20 7.64
N THR A 308 13.93 -7.99 7.91
CA THR A 308 13.28 -7.14 6.88
C THR A 308 14.24 -6.83 5.73
N ALA A 309 15.49 -6.47 6.05
CA ALA A 309 16.51 -6.17 5.03
C ALA A 309 16.81 -7.41 4.17
N ASN A 310 17.01 -8.56 4.79
CA ASN A 310 17.27 -9.82 4.09
C ASN A 310 16.09 -10.26 3.20
N ASP A 311 14.87 -10.13 3.71
CA ASP A 311 13.66 -10.49 2.96
C ASP A 311 13.50 -9.60 1.72
N ILE A 312 13.69 -8.28 1.87
CA ILE A 312 13.59 -7.33 0.76
C ILE A 312 14.69 -7.62 -0.29
N GLU A 313 15.95 -7.79 0.12
CA GLU A 313 17.05 -8.09 -0.81
C GLU A 313 16.81 -9.42 -1.57
N THR A 314 16.32 -10.42 -0.88
CA THR A 314 15.99 -11.73 -1.47
C THR A 314 14.84 -11.62 -2.46
N GLN A 315 13.76 -10.91 -2.09
CA GLN A 315 12.60 -10.69 -2.96
C GLN A 315 12.98 -9.90 -4.21
N VAL A 316 13.75 -8.82 -4.08
CA VAL A 316 14.20 -8.00 -5.22
C VAL A 316 15.09 -8.81 -6.15
N SER A 317 16.02 -9.61 -5.61
CA SER A 317 16.90 -10.45 -6.42
C SER A 317 16.11 -11.52 -7.19
N ALA A 318 15.21 -12.22 -6.53
CA ALA A 318 14.35 -13.23 -7.16
C ALA A 318 13.44 -12.63 -8.24
N LEU A 319 12.86 -11.47 -7.96
CA LEU A 319 11.99 -10.76 -8.89
C LEU A 319 12.78 -10.26 -10.11
N TYR A 320 14.01 -9.76 -9.91
CA TYR A 320 14.90 -9.36 -10.98
C TYR A 320 15.23 -10.52 -11.93
N ASP A 321 15.64 -11.66 -11.37
CA ASP A 321 15.93 -12.86 -12.14
C ASP A 321 14.71 -13.37 -12.92
N GLN A 322 13.52 -13.30 -12.31
CA GLN A 322 12.27 -13.65 -13.00
C GLN A 322 11.99 -12.66 -14.14
N THR A 323 12.11 -11.36 -13.90
CA THR A 323 11.84 -10.31 -14.91
C THR A 323 12.84 -10.41 -16.07
N LEU A 324 14.10 -10.70 -15.79
CA LEU A 324 15.13 -10.91 -16.81
C LEU A 324 14.79 -12.12 -17.70
N ARG A 325 14.36 -13.24 -17.11
CA ARG A 325 13.90 -14.41 -17.90
C ARG A 325 12.72 -14.09 -18.79
N GLN A 326 11.74 -13.29 -18.32
CA GLN A 326 10.61 -12.86 -19.15
C GLN A 326 11.05 -11.93 -20.29
N GLN A 327 12.00 -11.03 -20.03
CA GLN A 327 12.59 -10.21 -21.08
C GLN A 327 13.28 -11.06 -22.16
N ASP A 328 14.04 -12.07 -21.76
CA ASP A 328 14.72 -12.96 -22.69
C ASP A 328 13.72 -13.83 -23.47
N LEU A 329 12.65 -14.27 -22.83
CA LEU A 329 11.56 -14.98 -23.53
C LEU A 329 10.93 -14.08 -24.62
N LEU A 330 10.67 -12.82 -24.32
CA LEU A 330 10.11 -11.87 -25.31
C LEU A 330 11.00 -11.70 -26.54
N LYS A 331 12.33 -11.71 -26.36
CA LYS A 331 13.28 -11.63 -27.49
C LYS A 331 13.24 -12.84 -28.44
N HIS A 332 12.74 -13.98 -27.95
CA HIS A 332 12.63 -15.19 -28.75
C HIS A 332 11.36 -15.28 -29.57
N PHE A 333 10.35 -14.41 -29.32
CA PHE A 333 9.17 -14.41 -30.17
C PHE A 333 9.52 -13.93 -31.59
N SER A 334 9.11 -14.75 -32.56
CA SER A 334 9.37 -14.46 -33.98
C SER A 334 8.61 -13.24 -34.45
N PRO A 335 9.18 -12.43 -35.36
CA PRO A 335 8.44 -11.37 -36.04
C PRO A 335 7.11 -11.84 -36.67
N VAL A 336 7.02 -13.11 -37.05
CA VAL A 336 5.77 -13.71 -37.60
C VAL A 336 4.64 -13.73 -36.57
N VAL A 337 4.95 -13.92 -35.27
CA VAL A 337 3.92 -13.86 -34.21
C VAL A 337 3.42 -12.43 -34.02
N LEU A 338 4.24 -11.44 -34.33
CA LEU A 338 3.93 -10.01 -34.20
C LEU A 338 3.33 -9.42 -35.48
N ASP A 339 3.24 -10.24 -36.56
CA ASP A 339 2.64 -9.82 -37.82
C ASP A 339 1.11 -9.76 -37.68
N ASP A 340 0.60 -8.55 -37.64
CA ASP A 340 -0.82 -8.28 -37.53
C ASP A 340 -1.57 -8.51 -38.86
N GLU A 341 -0.87 -8.68 -40.00
CA GLU A 341 -1.45 -8.93 -41.31
C GLU A 341 -1.66 -10.42 -41.59
N TYR A 342 -1.07 -11.31 -40.78
CA TYR A 342 -1.15 -12.77 -41.01
C TYR A 342 -2.59 -13.31 -41.10
N PRO A 343 -3.55 -12.89 -40.26
CA PRO A 343 -4.95 -13.32 -40.39
C PRO A 343 -5.60 -12.91 -41.70
N GLU A 344 -5.29 -11.72 -42.22
CA GLU A 344 -5.78 -11.23 -43.51
C GLU A 344 -5.17 -11.99 -44.68
N LEU A 345 -3.89 -12.34 -44.62
CA LEU A 345 -3.23 -13.20 -45.61
C LEU A 345 -3.87 -14.59 -45.69
N LEU A 346 -4.21 -15.19 -44.54
CA LEU A 346 -4.92 -16.47 -44.47
C LEU A 346 -6.30 -16.39 -45.14
N LEU A 347 -7.04 -15.30 -44.94
CA LEU A 347 -8.33 -15.08 -45.57
C LEU A 347 -8.17 -14.90 -47.10
N MET A 348 -7.16 -14.17 -47.58
CA MET A 348 -6.85 -14.02 -48.98
C MET A 348 -6.51 -15.37 -49.63
N ALA A 349 -5.68 -16.18 -49.02
CA ALA A 349 -5.34 -17.52 -49.47
C ALA A 349 -6.58 -18.44 -49.56
N TYR A 350 -7.49 -18.33 -48.61
CA TYR A 350 -8.77 -19.06 -48.67
C TYR A 350 -9.64 -18.60 -49.86
N HIS A 351 -9.81 -17.30 -50.06
CA HIS A 351 -10.59 -16.75 -51.18
C HIS A 351 -9.94 -17.01 -52.54
N GLY A 352 -8.60 -17.12 -52.56
CA GLY A 352 -7.85 -17.55 -53.76
C GLY A 352 -7.93 -19.06 -54.05
N GLY A 353 -8.53 -19.85 -53.16
CA GLY A 353 -8.64 -21.30 -53.34
C GLY A 353 -7.35 -22.05 -53.02
N GLU A 354 -6.36 -21.39 -52.38
CA GLU A 354 -5.08 -21.97 -52.01
C GLU A 354 -5.17 -22.81 -50.70
N THR A 355 -6.20 -22.58 -49.92
CA THR A 355 -6.45 -23.33 -48.68
C THR A 355 -7.94 -23.64 -48.48
N ASN A 356 -8.25 -24.59 -47.58
CA ASN A 356 -9.63 -24.93 -47.22
C ASN A 356 -10.02 -24.39 -45.86
N VAL A 357 -11.34 -24.41 -45.55
CA VAL A 357 -11.92 -23.87 -44.30
C VAL A 357 -11.28 -24.50 -43.06
N ILE A 358 -10.96 -25.80 -43.08
CA ILE A 358 -10.41 -26.51 -41.91
C ILE A 358 -9.01 -26.00 -41.62
N THR A 359 -8.16 -25.95 -42.65
CA THR A 359 -6.80 -25.45 -42.54
C THR A 359 -6.78 -23.97 -42.11
N LEU A 360 -7.64 -23.14 -42.72
CA LEU A 360 -7.77 -21.74 -42.31
C LEU A 360 -8.07 -21.60 -40.81
N ILE A 361 -9.07 -22.32 -40.27
CA ILE A 361 -9.41 -22.27 -38.86
C ILE A 361 -8.24 -22.76 -37.97
N GLN A 362 -7.53 -23.82 -38.43
CA GLN A 362 -6.36 -24.33 -37.67
C GLN A 362 -5.24 -23.28 -37.63
N GLU A 363 -4.90 -22.67 -38.74
CA GLU A 363 -3.84 -21.63 -38.77
C GLU A 363 -4.23 -20.39 -37.98
N MET A 364 -5.49 -19.96 -38.04
CA MET A 364 -6.01 -18.87 -37.21
C MET A 364 -5.90 -19.20 -35.73
N ASN A 365 -6.14 -20.46 -35.33
CA ASN A 365 -6.00 -20.89 -33.91
C ASN A 365 -4.54 -20.96 -33.48
N TYR A 366 -3.61 -21.39 -34.35
CA TYR A 366 -2.18 -21.34 -34.04
C TYR A 366 -1.69 -19.90 -33.86
N TYR A 367 -2.13 -19.00 -34.76
CA TYR A 367 -1.83 -17.57 -34.63
C TYR A 367 -2.38 -16.99 -33.31
N LEU A 368 -3.65 -17.24 -32.99
CA LEU A 368 -4.27 -16.77 -31.76
C LEU A 368 -3.52 -17.25 -30.52
N GLN A 369 -3.17 -18.54 -30.47
CA GLN A 369 -2.42 -19.12 -29.35
C GLN A 369 -1.05 -18.45 -29.21
N ALA A 370 -0.29 -18.33 -30.29
CA ALA A 370 1.03 -17.71 -30.27
C ALA A 370 0.97 -16.24 -29.83
N ARG A 371 -0.05 -15.49 -30.28
CA ARG A 371 -0.28 -14.09 -29.85
C ARG A 371 -0.69 -13.99 -28.39
N GLN A 372 -1.49 -14.92 -27.89
CA GLN A 372 -1.84 -14.97 -26.47
C GLN A 372 -0.59 -15.23 -25.59
N GLU A 373 0.23 -16.21 -25.98
CA GLU A 373 1.49 -16.52 -25.29
C GLU A 373 2.44 -15.30 -25.24
N TYR A 374 2.52 -14.54 -26.36
CA TYR A 374 3.27 -13.29 -26.39
C TYR A 374 2.70 -12.23 -25.44
N LEU A 375 1.38 -12.00 -25.49
CA LEU A 375 0.73 -11.01 -24.60
C LEU A 375 0.88 -11.36 -23.12
N GLU A 376 0.82 -12.65 -22.78
CA GLU A 376 1.05 -13.13 -21.41
C GLU A 376 2.51 -12.93 -20.97
N ALA A 377 3.47 -13.19 -21.84
CA ALA A 377 4.89 -12.96 -21.56
C ALA A 377 5.20 -11.46 -21.39
N ASP A 378 4.63 -10.58 -22.25
CA ASP A 378 4.78 -9.13 -22.13
C ASP A 378 4.12 -8.60 -20.85
N TYR A 379 2.92 -9.09 -20.52
CA TYR A 379 2.27 -8.78 -19.23
C TYR A 379 3.16 -9.19 -18.05
N ALA A 380 3.69 -10.42 -18.04
CA ALA A 380 4.52 -10.90 -16.95
C ALA A 380 5.82 -10.07 -16.81
N TYR A 381 6.44 -9.70 -17.93
CA TYR A 381 7.59 -8.79 -17.94
C TYR A 381 7.25 -7.41 -17.38
N ARG A 382 6.15 -6.79 -17.85
CA ARG A 382 5.72 -5.46 -17.41
C ARG A 382 5.33 -5.44 -15.92
N ALA A 383 4.63 -6.46 -15.46
CA ALA A 383 4.26 -6.61 -14.06
C ALA A 383 5.50 -6.77 -13.16
N GLY A 384 6.47 -7.59 -13.56
CA GLY A 384 7.73 -7.75 -12.84
C GLY A 384 8.55 -6.46 -12.81
N LEU A 385 8.67 -5.77 -13.94
CA LEU A 385 9.37 -4.49 -14.04
C LEU A 385 8.72 -3.40 -13.18
N ALA A 386 7.39 -3.34 -13.15
CA ALA A 386 6.66 -2.40 -12.30
C ALA A 386 6.90 -2.66 -10.81
N SER A 387 6.92 -3.93 -10.39
CA SER A 387 7.24 -4.29 -9.00
C SER A 387 8.70 -3.97 -8.64
N LEU A 388 9.65 -4.11 -9.57
CA LEU A 388 11.05 -3.69 -9.35
C LEU A 388 11.15 -2.17 -9.19
N ASN A 389 10.40 -1.40 -9.97
CA ASN A 389 10.37 0.07 -9.94
C ASN A 389 9.43 0.64 -8.85
N ARG A 390 8.91 -0.20 -7.93
CA ARG A 390 7.96 0.27 -6.91
C ARG A 390 8.52 1.39 -6.04
N TYR A 391 9.82 1.35 -5.74
CA TYR A 391 10.50 2.36 -4.92
C TYR A 391 10.83 3.67 -5.66
N ASP A 392 10.53 3.75 -6.94
CA ASP A 392 10.62 5.00 -7.73
C ASP A 392 9.31 5.79 -7.74
N LEU A 393 8.26 5.23 -7.15
CA LEU A 393 6.98 5.92 -7.00
C LEU A 393 7.10 7.07 -5.99
N PRO A 394 6.56 8.26 -6.28
CA PRO A 394 6.72 9.48 -5.46
C PRO A 394 5.70 9.51 -4.32
N PHE A 395 5.93 8.79 -3.21
CA PHE A 395 5.06 8.80 -2.02
C PHE A 395 5.84 8.88 -0.72
#